data_a7672425e49d5d2c93e61cecb10db4c3
#
_entry.id   a7672425e49d5d2c93e61cecb10db4c3
#
_cell.length_a   1.000
_cell.length_b   1.000
_cell.length_c   1.000
_cell.angle_alpha   90.00
_cell.angle_beta   90.00
_cell.angle_gamma   90.00
#
_symmetry.space_group_name_H-M   'P 1'
#
loop_
_entity.id
_entity.type
_entity.pdbx_description
1 polymer ?
#
loop_
_entity_poly.entity_id
_entity_poly.type
_entity_poly.pdbx_seq_one_letter_code
_entity_poly.pdbx_strand_id
1 'polypeptide(L)'
;DFADNALWVDIERDGMRLTGHAALPTYSRGSSGQAHLAVNGRPVLDRMLAGALRAAYIDVLPRDRHPAAVLNLTADPARVDVNVHPAKAEVRFREPEAARSLIVSGLRQALVAAGHR
;
A
#
# COMPACT_ATOMS: atom_id res chain seq x y z
N ASP A 1 -17.63 6.52 6.84
CA ASP A 1 -16.37 7.16 7.15
C ASP A 1 -15.20 6.18 6.98
N PHE A 2 -14.11 6.67 6.41
CA PHE A 2 -12.95 5.82 6.15
C PHE A 2 -12.42 5.15 7.43
N ALA A 3 -12.31 5.91 8.52
CA ALA A 3 -11.75 5.38 9.76
C ALA A 3 -12.59 4.24 10.33
N ASP A 4 -13.90 4.29 10.14
CA ASP A 4 -14.80 3.24 10.63
C ASP A 4 -14.82 2.02 9.72
N ASN A 5 -14.28 2.15 8.50
CA ASN A 5 -14.30 1.11 7.48
C ASN A 5 -12.89 0.70 7.06
N ALA A 6 -11.93 0.91 7.93
CA ALA A 6 -10.55 0.57 7.65
C ALA A 6 -9.96 -0.28 8.78
N LEU A 7 -9.01 -1.12 8.42
CA LEU A 7 -8.28 -1.90 9.40
C LEU A 7 -6.85 -1.38 9.52
N TRP A 8 -6.29 -1.52 10.71
CA TRP A 8 -4.91 -1.16 10.97
C TRP A 8 -3.99 -2.24 10.43
N VAL A 9 -2.98 -1.83 9.68
CA VAL A 9 -1.98 -2.73 9.12
C VAL A 9 -0.65 -2.45 9.78
N ASP A 10 0.02 -3.50 10.27
CA ASP A 10 1.35 -3.41 10.85
C ASP A 10 2.05 -4.74 10.57
N ILE A 11 2.85 -4.80 9.52
CA ILE A 11 3.46 -6.02 9.02
C ILE A 11 4.93 -5.75 8.74
N GLU A 12 5.80 -6.62 9.26
CA GLU A 12 7.23 -6.53 9.00
C GLU A 12 7.72 -7.79 8.30
N ARG A 13 8.55 -7.60 7.27
CA ARG A 13 9.16 -8.70 6.52
C ARG A 13 10.41 -8.20 5.82
N ASP A 14 11.48 -8.99 5.87
CA ASP A 14 12.73 -8.69 5.16
C ASP A 14 13.31 -7.31 5.50
N GLY A 15 13.14 -6.90 6.76
CA GLY A 15 13.65 -5.61 7.22
C GLY A 15 12.84 -4.40 6.77
N MET A 16 11.67 -4.63 6.17
CA MET A 16 10.74 -3.57 5.81
C MET A 16 9.47 -3.69 6.63
N ARG A 17 8.84 -2.56 6.91
CA ARG A 17 7.62 -2.54 7.71
C ARG A 17 6.54 -1.72 7.02
N LEU A 18 5.36 -2.32 6.87
CA LEU A 18 4.20 -1.65 6.29
C LEU A 18 3.22 -1.32 7.41
N THR A 19 2.91 -0.04 7.56
CA THR A 19 1.96 0.43 8.57
C THR A 19 0.94 1.37 7.96
N GLY A 20 -0.21 1.47 8.60
CA GLY A 20 -1.25 2.40 8.20
C GLY A 20 -2.64 1.79 8.26
N HIS A 21 -3.54 2.38 7.51
CA HIS A 21 -4.93 1.93 7.45
C HIS A 21 -5.29 1.52 6.02
N ALA A 22 -5.90 0.35 5.89
CA ALA A 22 -6.38 -0.14 4.61
C ALA A 22 -7.89 -0.32 4.69
N ALA A 23 -8.62 0.22 3.73
CA ALA A 23 -10.07 0.14 3.73
C ALA A 23 -10.55 -1.29 3.59
N LEU A 24 -11.65 -1.60 4.28
CA LEU A 24 -12.35 -2.85 4.06
C LEU A 24 -12.93 -2.85 2.64
N PRO A 25 -13.07 -4.04 2.02
CA PRO A 25 -13.60 -4.10 0.65
C PRO A 25 -14.99 -3.50 0.48
N THR A 26 -15.75 -3.42 1.57
CA THR A 26 -17.07 -2.80 1.55
C THR A 26 -17.01 -1.29 1.43
N TYR A 27 -15.84 -0.69 1.65
CA TYR A 27 -15.62 0.74 1.51
C TYR A 27 -14.66 0.97 0.35
N SER A 28 -15.18 1.31 -0.81
CA SER A 28 -14.36 1.54 -1.99
C SER A 28 -14.82 2.78 -2.73
N ARG A 29 -13.91 3.35 -3.52
CA ARG A 29 -14.19 4.56 -4.29
C ARG A 29 -14.05 4.27 -5.78
N GLY A 30 -14.80 4.99 -6.59
CA GLY A 30 -14.71 4.88 -8.03
C GLY A 30 -13.49 5.54 -8.64
N SER A 31 -12.67 6.24 -7.85
CA SER A 31 -11.47 6.89 -8.34
C SER A 31 -10.26 6.47 -7.51
N SER A 32 -9.07 6.56 -8.12
CA SER A 32 -7.82 6.19 -7.47
C SER A 32 -7.32 7.24 -6.47
N GLY A 33 -8.02 8.36 -6.32
CA GLY A 33 -7.54 9.47 -5.50
C GLY A 33 -7.57 9.23 -4.00
N GLN A 34 -8.07 8.09 -3.55
CA GLN A 34 -8.16 7.78 -2.13
C GLN A 34 -7.00 6.95 -1.60
N ALA A 35 -6.04 6.59 -2.43
CA ALA A 35 -4.87 5.85 -2.00
C ALA A 35 -3.71 6.82 -1.74
N HIS A 36 -3.23 6.82 -0.51
CA HIS A 36 -2.10 7.65 -0.10
C HIS A 36 -0.98 6.75 0.37
N LEU A 37 0.14 6.79 -0.33
CA LEU A 37 1.29 5.96 -0.04
C LEU A 37 2.48 6.82 0.33
N ALA A 38 3.25 6.37 1.31
CA ALA A 38 4.47 7.05 1.73
C ALA A 38 5.58 6.03 1.92
N VAL A 39 6.81 6.46 1.75
CA VAL A 39 8.00 5.66 2.04
C VAL A 39 8.87 6.45 3.01
N ASN A 40 9.14 5.85 4.15
CA ASN A 40 9.89 6.50 5.24
C ASN A 40 9.30 7.86 5.61
N GLY A 41 7.96 7.93 5.63
CA GLY A 41 7.23 9.14 5.99
C GLY A 41 7.09 10.17 4.89
N ARG A 42 7.65 9.92 3.70
CA ARG A 42 7.58 10.86 2.58
C ARG A 42 6.50 10.41 1.58
N PRO A 43 5.51 11.24 1.29
CA PRO A 43 4.49 10.87 0.29
C PRO A 43 5.11 10.61 -1.07
N VAL A 44 4.64 9.55 -1.74
CA VAL A 44 5.16 9.16 -3.05
C VAL A 44 4.02 8.87 -4.01
N LEU A 45 4.30 9.03 -5.30
CA LEU A 45 3.43 8.61 -6.38
C LEU A 45 4.20 7.59 -7.20
N ASP A 46 4.00 6.32 -6.89
CA ASP A 46 4.79 5.25 -7.49
C ASP A 46 3.88 4.18 -8.06
N ARG A 47 4.08 3.86 -9.33
CA ARG A 47 3.23 2.90 -10.04
C ARG A 47 3.35 1.49 -9.50
N MET A 48 4.54 1.10 -9.10
CA MET A 48 4.75 -0.25 -8.56
C MET A 48 3.99 -0.40 -7.25
N LEU A 49 4.09 0.59 -6.36
CA LEU A 49 3.39 0.55 -5.07
C LEU A 49 1.87 0.60 -5.27
N ALA A 50 1.38 1.46 -6.16
CA ALA A 50 -0.04 1.54 -6.46
C ALA A 50 -0.55 0.24 -7.05
N GLY A 51 0.22 -0.37 -7.95
CA GLY A 51 -0.12 -1.66 -8.54
C GLY A 51 -0.14 -2.78 -7.51
N ALA A 52 0.78 -2.76 -6.56
CA ALA A 52 0.80 -3.75 -5.49
C ALA A 52 -0.44 -3.62 -4.60
N LEU A 53 -0.85 -2.40 -4.29
CA LEU A 53 -2.07 -2.17 -3.52
C LEU A 53 -3.30 -2.73 -4.24
N ARG A 54 -3.42 -2.46 -5.54
CA ARG A 54 -4.52 -2.99 -6.33
C ARG A 54 -4.50 -4.51 -6.41
N ALA A 55 -3.31 -5.10 -6.56
CA ALA A 55 -3.17 -6.54 -6.60
C ALA A 55 -3.62 -7.21 -5.29
N ALA A 56 -3.39 -6.55 -4.17
CA ALA A 56 -3.81 -7.07 -2.88
C ALA A 56 -5.34 -7.16 -2.75
N TYR A 57 -6.06 -6.29 -3.48
CA TYR A 57 -7.51 -6.23 -3.42
C TYR A 57 -8.21 -6.91 -4.60
N ILE A 58 -7.46 -7.50 -5.52
CA ILE A 58 -8.03 -7.96 -6.80
C ILE A 58 -9.13 -9.00 -6.64
N ASP A 59 -9.04 -9.82 -5.60
CA ASP A 59 -10.02 -10.88 -5.37
C ASP A 59 -11.23 -10.43 -4.56
N VAL A 60 -11.21 -9.20 -4.04
CA VAL A 60 -12.24 -8.73 -3.11
C VAL A 60 -12.93 -7.45 -3.58
N LEU A 61 -12.43 -6.80 -4.63
CA LEU A 61 -13.04 -5.60 -5.19
C LEU A 61 -13.41 -5.79 -6.65
N PRO A 62 -14.55 -5.23 -7.10
CA PRO A 62 -14.86 -5.17 -8.54
C PRO A 62 -13.81 -4.34 -9.28
N ARG A 63 -13.69 -4.57 -10.60
CA ARG A 63 -12.69 -3.89 -11.42
C ARG A 63 -12.85 -2.38 -11.49
N ASP A 64 -14.08 -1.89 -11.37
CA ASP A 64 -14.36 -0.47 -11.43
C ASP A 64 -14.22 0.23 -10.08
N ARG A 65 -13.80 -0.49 -9.06
CA ARG A 65 -13.58 0.08 -7.73
C ARG A 65 -12.10 0.14 -7.42
N HIS A 66 -11.72 1.13 -6.64
CA HIS A 66 -10.34 1.34 -6.24
C HIS A 66 -10.21 1.23 -4.72
N PRO A 67 -9.15 0.56 -4.22
CA PRO A 67 -8.95 0.48 -2.78
C PRO A 67 -8.61 1.84 -2.20
N ALA A 68 -9.14 2.13 -1.03
CA ALA A 68 -8.76 3.30 -0.26
C ALA A 68 -7.78 2.87 0.82
N ALA A 69 -6.70 3.61 0.99
CA ALA A 69 -5.68 3.27 1.98
C ALA A 69 -4.80 4.46 2.28
N VAL A 70 -4.26 4.47 3.49
CA VAL A 70 -3.21 5.40 3.90
C VAL A 70 -2.11 4.53 4.50
N LEU A 71 -1.05 4.31 3.73
CA LEU A 71 0.01 3.36 4.10
C LEU A 71 1.37 4.01 4.06
N ASN A 72 2.25 3.58 4.97
CA ASN A 72 3.64 3.98 5.00
C ASN A 72 4.52 2.73 4.99
N LEU A 73 5.49 2.71 4.09
CA LEU A 73 6.47 1.64 4.02
C LEU A 73 7.78 2.16 4.61
N THR A 74 8.22 1.53 5.68
CA THR A 74 9.48 1.88 6.33
C THR A 74 10.55 0.88 5.91
N ALA A 75 11.67 1.38 5.39
CA ALA A 75 12.77 0.57 4.93
C ALA A 75 14.09 1.27 5.25
N ASP A 76 15.18 0.49 5.29
CA ASP A 76 16.51 1.05 5.43
C ASP A 76 16.74 2.04 4.26
N PRO A 77 17.15 3.28 4.54
CA PRO A 77 17.40 4.25 3.47
C PRO A 77 18.39 3.77 2.42
N ALA A 78 19.30 2.86 2.78
CA ALA A 78 20.25 2.30 1.83
C ALA A 78 19.59 1.38 0.79
N ARG A 79 18.36 0.93 1.05
CA ARG A 79 17.62 0.04 0.16
C ARG A 79 16.64 0.77 -0.74
N VAL A 80 16.52 2.09 -0.57
CA VAL A 80 15.54 2.89 -1.29
C VAL A 80 16.20 4.14 -1.84
N ASP A 81 16.08 4.35 -3.13
CA ASP A 81 16.50 5.58 -3.78
C ASP A 81 15.29 6.47 -4.00
N VAL A 82 15.28 7.63 -3.35
CA VAL A 82 14.21 8.60 -3.54
C VAL A 82 14.63 9.58 -4.62
N ASN A 83 13.78 9.75 -5.63
CA ASN A 83 14.04 10.72 -6.68
C ASN A 83 13.87 12.12 -6.10
N VAL A 84 14.96 12.89 -6.15
CA VAL A 84 14.98 14.25 -5.57
C VAL A 84 14.38 15.31 -6.50
N HIS A 85 13.97 14.93 -7.70
CA HIS A 85 13.36 15.88 -8.63
C HIS A 85 12.00 16.32 -8.08
N PRO A 86 11.77 17.63 -7.91
CA PRO A 86 10.54 18.09 -7.23
C PRO A 86 9.23 17.67 -7.92
N ALA A 87 9.27 17.47 -9.22
CA ALA A 87 8.08 17.10 -9.98
C ALA A 87 7.77 15.60 -9.94
N LYS A 88 8.65 14.80 -9.34
CA LYS A 88 8.50 13.35 -9.32
C LYS A 88 8.62 12.84 -7.88
N ALA A 89 7.56 12.26 -7.38
CA ALA A 89 7.54 11.65 -6.05
C ALA A 89 7.70 10.13 -6.15
N GLU A 90 8.60 9.69 -7.02
CA GLU A 90 8.86 8.27 -7.24
C GLU A 90 10.00 7.78 -6.37
N VAL A 91 9.98 6.47 -6.08
CA VAL A 91 11.04 5.81 -5.34
C VAL A 91 11.52 4.60 -6.13
N ARG A 92 12.77 4.23 -5.93
CA ARG A 92 13.32 3.01 -6.48
C ARG A 92 13.83 2.14 -5.33
N PHE A 93 13.39 0.91 -5.31
CA PHE A 93 13.86 -0.06 -4.33
C PHE A 93 14.97 -0.89 -4.93
N ARG A 94 15.97 -1.22 -4.15
CA ARG A 94 17.02 -2.17 -4.58
C ARG A 94 16.42 -3.54 -4.84
N GLU A 95 15.40 -3.89 -4.05
CA GLU A 95 14.69 -5.14 -4.17
C GLU A 95 13.21 -4.86 -4.31
N PRO A 96 12.76 -4.41 -5.50
CA PRO A 96 11.36 -4.01 -5.67
C PRO A 96 10.38 -5.15 -5.42
N GLU A 97 10.78 -6.38 -5.69
CA GLU A 97 9.91 -7.52 -5.47
C GLU A 97 9.65 -7.77 -3.98
N ALA A 98 10.64 -7.49 -3.13
CA ALA A 98 10.44 -7.62 -1.69
C ALA A 98 9.40 -6.61 -1.19
N ALA A 99 9.48 -5.38 -1.66
CA ALA A 99 8.49 -4.34 -1.30
C ALA A 99 7.10 -4.71 -1.82
N ARG A 100 7.02 -5.15 -3.07
CA ARG A 100 5.75 -5.55 -3.67
C ARG A 100 5.14 -6.72 -2.92
N SER A 101 5.94 -7.73 -2.62
CA SER A 101 5.47 -8.92 -1.91
C SER A 101 4.96 -8.56 -0.51
N LEU A 102 5.64 -7.67 0.19
CA LEU A 102 5.20 -7.22 1.51
C LEU A 102 3.80 -6.58 1.42
N ILE A 103 3.59 -5.70 0.46
CA ILE A 103 2.30 -5.04 0.28
C ILE A 103 1.22 -6.04 -0.09
N VAL A 104 1.46 -6.85 -1.13
CA VAL A 104 0.44 -7.77 -1.63
C VAL A 104 0.10 -8.83 -0.58
N SER A 105 1.10 -9.53 -0.07
CA SER A 105 0.87 -10.61 0.89
C SER A 105 0.38 -10.09 2.22
N GLY A 106 0.96 -8.99 2.69
CA GLY A 106 0.58 -8.42 3.97
C GLY A 106 -0.87 -7.94 3.99
N LEU A 107 -1.28 -7.23 2.95
CA LEU A 107 -2.66 -6.76 2.88
C LEU A 107 -3.64 -7.90 2.68
N ARG A 108 -3.29 -8.90 1.85
CA ARG A 108 -4.15 -10.08 1.70
C ARG A 108 -4.35 -10.81 3.02
N GLN A 109 -3.29 -10.99 3.77
CA GLN A 109 -3.39 -11.63 5.08
C GLN A 109 -4.26 -10.82 6.03
N ALA A 110 -4.10 -9.50 6.03
CA ALA A 110 -4.90 -8.63 6.89
C ALA A 110 -6.39 -8.68 6.51
N LEU A 111 -6.68 -8.68 5.21
CA LEU A 111 -8.07 -8.75 4.74
C LEU A 111 -8.71 -10.11 5.07
N VAL A 112 -7.97 -11.19 4.91
CA VAL A 112 -8.48 -12.53 5.27
C VAL A 112 -8.72 -12.62 6.76
N ALA A 113 -7.80 -12.09 7.57
CA ALA A 113 -7.96 -12.09 9.02
C ALA A 113 -9.19 -11.28 9.46
N ALA A 114 -9.57 -10.27 8.68
CA ALA A 114 -10.77 -9.47 8.92
C ALA A 114 -12.04 -10.11 8.36
N GLY A 115 -11.94 -11.32 7.76
CA GLY A 115 -13.09 -12.03 7.23
C GLY A 115 -13.43 -11.74 5.78
N HIS A 116 -12.59 -11.03 5.05
CA HIS A 116 -12.82 -10.68 3.64
C HIS A 116 -11.97 -11.57 2.73
N ARG A 117 -12.62 -12.21 1.77
CA ARG A 117 -11.98 -13.13 0.84
C ARG A 117 -12.31 -12.78 -0.60
#